data_c14e8ef8d6ab21d4026550d8a175c0cf
#
_entry.id   c14e8ef8d6ab21d4026550d8a175c0cf
#
_cell.length_a   1.000
_cell.length_b   1.000
_cell.length_c   1.000
_cell.angle_alpha   90.00
_cell.angle_beta   90.00
_cell.angle_gamma   90.00
#
_symmetry.space_group_name_H-M   'P 1'
#
loop_
_entity.id
_entity.type
_entity.pdbx_description
1 polymer ?
#
loop_
_entity_poly.entity_id
_entity_poly.type
_entity_poly.pdbx_seq_one_letter_code
_entity_poly.pdbx_strand_id
1 'polypeptide(L)'
;TNYFSRMLERFSAPYYDAPTTNNYNDYMQTISGNMIDSIYQKRYLSERSQGAAGLNRDPNGNTVSPDKLLPYDPGWNAYTNGSTLSNALSDVAAMFVPNDEAMKKYLLPGGSGSFLIEQYGKMPNTVDNLNQNIDSIPLNIVQAFISNLMKSSFIGSVPSKFDDVMDDASDPMGLSLGDINTIDSTYDVKIANNGVMYVLRNVFAPTKYVAVSAPALFSNQMRIMNWAIQDKSTLGLNFYAYLLAMSANYALFIPDDAAFSKYYVDPTYLGHDQPRALKFYYNAKTSTISCSTWKYDPTTGIVGDSIGVTTASNVSSQLTDILNYHTVV
;
A
#
# COMPACT_ATOMS: atom_id res chain seq x y z
N THR A 1 -14.29 3.12 -19.50
CA THR A 1 -13.81 3.15 -18.10
C THR A 1 -12.30 3.29 -18.13
N ASN A 2 -11.76 4.29 -17.48
CA ASN A 2 -10.33 4.53 -17.42
C ASN A 2 -9.63 3.44 -16.61
N TYR A 3 -8.49 2.92 -17.07
CA TYR A 3 -7.75 1.83 -16.40
C TYR A 3 -7.30 2.21 -14.99
N PHE A 4 -6.82 3.43 -14.81
CA PHE A 4 -6.44 3.93 -13.49
C PHE A 4 -7.66 4.01 -12.56
N SER A 5 -8.78 4.54 -13.04
CA SER A 5 -10.03 4.58 -12.29
C SER A 5 -10.48 3.18 -11.86
N ARG A 6 -10.34 2.18 -12.76
CA ARG A 6 -10.65 0.79 -12.43
C ARG A 6 -9.80 0.25 -11.29
N MET A 7 -8.52 0.56 -11.27
CA MET A 7 -7.63 0.20 -10.15
C MET A 7 -8.06 0.89 -8.85
N LEU A 8 -8.36 2.20 -8.91
CA LEU A 8 -8.78 3.00 -7.76
C LEU A 8 -10.10 2.52 -7.17
N GLU A 9 -11.07 2.17 -8.02
CA GLU A 9 -12.38 1.69 -7.59
C GLU A 9 -12.33 0.40 -6.75
N ARG A 10 -11.28 -0.38 -6.87
CA ARG A 10 -11.10 -1.60 -6.06
C ARG A 10 -10.93 -1.33 -4.56
N PHE A 11 -10.64 -0.08 -4.19
CA PHE A 11 -10.56 0.37 -2.79
C PHE A 11 -11.87 0.96 -2.30
N SER A 12 -12.90 1.06 -3.14
CA SER A 12 -14.18 1.66 -2.79
C SER A 12 -15.22 0.61 -2.39
N ALA A 13 -16.11 1.02 -1.51
CA ALA A 13 -17.27 0.22 -1.12
C ALA A 13 -18.43 1.13 -0.69
N PRO A 14 -19.69 0.62 -0.72
CA PRO A 14 -20.83 1.32 -0.15
C PRO A 14 -20.83 1.20 1.37
N TYR A 15 -20.86 2.33 2.05
CA TYR A 15 -20.96 2.40 3.52
C TYR A 15 -22.29 3.03 3.92
N TYR A 16 -22.95 2.43 4.90
CA TYR A 16 -24.22 2.94 5.42
C TYR A 16 -24.04 4.33 6.03
N ASP A 17 -24.84 5.28 5.57
CA ASP A 17 -24.89 6.65 6.04
C ASP A 17 -26.12 6.86 6.92
N ALA A 18 -26.00 6.55 8.21
CA ALA A 18 -27.07 6.68 9.17
C ALA A 18 -27.62 8.12 9.32
N PRO A 19 -26.75 9.17 9.42
CA PRO A 19 -27.24 10.54 9.49
C PRO A 19 -28.09 10.95 8.28
N THR A 20 -27.62 10.64 7.07
CA THR A 20 -28.37 10.97 5.85
C THR A 20 -29.66 10.17 5.76
N THR A 21 -29.64 8.88 6.12
CA THR A 21 -30.85 8.03 6.15
C THR A 21 -31.90 8.58 7.12
N ASN A 22 -31.48 8.93 8.34
CA ASN A 22 -32.39 9.47 9.34
C ASN A 22 -32.98 10.83 8.92
N ASN A 23 -32.13 11.75 8.48
CA ASN A 23 -32.57 13.08 8.00
C ASN A 23 -33.56 12.97 6.83
N TYR A 24 -33.28 12.06 5.90
CA TYR A 24 -34.20 11.80 4.79
C TYR A 24 -35.55 11.25 5.29
N ASN A 25 -35.53 10.27 6.18
CA ASN A 25 -36.76 9.66 6.70
C ASN A 25 -37.57 10.64 7.55
N ASP A 26 -36.94 11.46 8.39
CA ASP A 26 -37.60 12.53 9.15
C ASP A 26 -38.27 13.52 8.22
N TYR A 27 -37.63 13.93 7.14
CA TYR A 27 -38.22 14.81 6.12
C TYR A 27 -39.38 14.12 5.39
N MET A 28 -39.20 12.88 4.95
CA MET A 28 -40.26 12.14 4.21
C MET A 28 -41.46 11.81 5.09
N GLN A 29 -41.26 11.61 6.39
CA GLN A 29 -42.38 11.42 7.32
C GLN A 29 -43.31 12.63 7.37
N THR A 30 -42.77 13.84 7.19
CA THR A 30 -43.61 15.07 7.18
C THR A 30 -44.37 15.29 5.88
N ILE A 31 -43.97 14.64 4.77
CA ILE A 31 -44.54 14.88 3.43
C ILE A 31 -45.42 13.73 2.96
N SER A 32 -44.88 12.51 2.95
CA SER A 32 -45.51 11.37 2.27
C SER A 32 -45.59 10.10 3.11
N GLY A 33 -44.84 10.00 4.19
CA GLY A 33 -44.70 8.79 5.00
C GLY A 33 -43.92 7.67 4.34
N ASN A 34 -43.35 7.90 3.13
CA ASN A 34 -42.56 6.91 2.41
C ASN A 34 -41.10 6.96 2.89
N MET A 35 -40.79 6.13 3.85
CA MET A 35 -39.42 6.00 4.36
C MET A 35 -38.62 4.96 3.57
N ILE A 36 -37.29 5.06 3.64
CA ILE A 36 -36.37 4.10 3.06
C ILE A 36 -35.53 3.42 4.15
N ASP A 37 -35.10 2.18 3.91
CA ASP A 37 -34.37 1.41 4.90
C ASP A 37 -32.94 1.96 5.11
N SER A 38 -32.28 2.38 4.03
CA SER A 38 -30.89 2.79 4.11
C SER A 38 -30.44 3.62 2.91
N ILE A 39 -29.60 4.62 3.19
CA ILE A 39 -28.81 5.34 2.20
C ILE A 39 -27.35 4.92 2.40
N TYR A 40 -26.66 4.67 1.30
CA TYR A 40 -25.25 4.33 1.28
C TYR A 40 -24.47 5.42 0.56
N GLN A 41 -23.29 5.74 1.09
CA GLN A 41 -22.33 6.58 0.42
C GLN A 41 -21.12 5.73 -0.03
N LYS A 42 -20.58 6.05 -1.20
CA LYS A 42 -19.34 5.46 -1.66
C LYS A 42 -18.17 6.06 -0.88
N ARG A 43 -17.39 5.22 -0.23
CA ARG A 43 -16.18 5.61 0.49
C ARG A 43 -15.01 4.73 0.06
N TYR A 44 -13.80 5.22 0.25
CA TYR A 44 -12.57 4.50 -0.06
C TYR A 44 -11.84 4.10 1.22
N LEU A 45 -11.36 2.87 1.24
CA LEU A 45 -10.44 2.38 2.29
C LEU A 45 -9.18 3.22 2.29
N SER A 46 -8.89 3.91 3.38
CA SER A 46 -7.81 4.91 3.44
C SER A 46 -7.26 5.10 4.84
N GLU A 47 -6.01 5.53 4.92
CA GLU A 47 -5.35 5.89 6.18
C GLU A 47 -5.88 7.23 6.73
N ARG A 48 -6.28 8.13 5.85
CA ARG A 48 -6.83 9.45 6.20
C ARG A 48 -8.12 9.73 5.47
N SER A 49 -9.02 10.39 6.15
CA SER A 49 -10.29 10.87 5.61
C SER A 49 -10.59 12.26 6.15
N GLN A 50 -11.71 12.83 5.76
CA GLN A 50 -12.16 14.15 6.18
C GLN A 50 -12.08 14.32 7.71
N GLY A 51 -11.14 15.15 8.19
CA GLY A 51 -11.02 15.63 9.56
C GLY A 51 -10.60 14.63 10.63
N ALA A 52 -10.31 13.37 10.32
CA ALA A 52 -10.05 12.35 11.32
C ALA A 52 -9.21 11.19 10.78
N ALA A 53 -9.11 10.14 11.57
CA ALA A 53 -8.60 8.84 11.16
C ALA A 53 -9.30 8.38 9.88
N GLY A 54 -8.57 7.72 9.02
CA GLY A 54 -9.07 7.17 7.77
C GLY A 54 -10.13 6.08 7.96
N LEU A 55 -10.63 5.58 6.87
CA LEU A 55 -11.56 4.48 6.85
C LEU A 55 -10.78 3.16 6.71
N ASN A 56 -10.42 2.57 7.82
CA ASN A 56 -9.62 1.33 7.89
C ASN A 56 -10.45 0.06 8.17
N ARG A 57 -11.78 0.16 8.02
CA ARG A 57 -12.69 -0.98 8.15
C ARG A 57 -13.50 -1.16 6.88
N ASP A 58 -13.69 -2.41 6.51
CA ASP A 58 -14.60 -2.76 5.41
C ASP A 58 -16.08 -2.53 5.81
N PRO A 59 -17.05 -2.61 4.87
CA PRO A 59 -18.47 -2.46 5.20
C PRO A 59 -19.02 -3.47 6.23
N ASN A 60 -18.32 -4.59 6.44
CA ASN A 60 -18.67 -5.60 7.44
C ASN A 60 -18.04 -5.33 8.81
N GLY A 61 -17.30 -4.22 8.95
CA GLY A 61 -16.64 -3.84 10.19
C GLY A 61 -15.27 -4.50 10.44
N ASN A 62 -14.76 -5.31 9.51
CA ASN A 62 -13.44 -5.94 9.65
C ASN A 62 -12.33 -4.92 9.41
N THR A 63 -11.30 -4.97 10.23
CA THR A 63 -10.11 -4.14 10.04
C THR A 63 -9.36 -4.57 8.78
N VAL A 64 -9.05 -3.60 7.93
CA VAL A 64 -8.29 -3.79 6.69
C VAL A 64 -6.82 -3.55 6.97
N SER A 65 -5.97 -4.41 6.40
CA SER A 65 -4.52 -4.30 6.53
C SER A 65 -3.99 -3.01 5.88
N PRO A 66 -2.96 -2.34 6.47
CA PRO A 66 -2.40 -1.09 5.95
C PRO A 66 -1.92 -1.15 4.49
N ASP A 67 -1.44 -2.31 4.05
CA ASP A 67 -1.01 -2.55 2.66
C ASP A 67 -2.16 -2.55 1.64
N LYS A 68 -3.40 -2.36 2.09
CA LYS A 68 -4.61 -2.26 1.28
C LYS A 68 -5.38 -0.95 1.52
N LEU A 69 -4.76 0.01 2.18
CA LEU A 69 -5.32 1.33 2.42
C LEU A 69 -4.68 2.36 1.49
N LEU A 70 -5.50 3.25 0.94
CA LEU A 70 -4.99 4.42 0.23
C LEU A 70 -4.42 5.45 1.23
N PRO A 71 -3.48 6.32 0.83
CA PRO A 71 -2.94 7.37 1.70
C PRO A 71 -4.01 8.34 2.22
N TYR A 72 -5.03 8.60 1.39
CA TYR A 72 -6.20 9.40 1.74
C TYR A 72 -7.42 8.95 0.94
N ASP A 73 -8.62 9.28 1.42
CA ASP A 73 -9.87 9.07 0.68
C ASP A 73 -10.00 10.15 -0.41
N PRO A 74 -9.96 9.80 -1.71
CA PRO A 74 -10.03 10.78 -2.79
C PRO A 74 -11.39 11.50 -2.88
N GLY A 75 -12.44 10.94 -2.30
CA GLY A 75 -13.75 11.57 -2.22
C GLY A 75 -13.95 12.42 -0.97
N TRP A 76 -13.17 12.14 0.10
CA TRP A 76 -13.37 12.69 1.43
C TRP A 76 -12.04 13.04 2.11
N ASN A 77 -11.23 13.88 1.49
CA ASN A 77 -10.04 14.38 2.16
C ASN A 77 -10.36 15.51 3.16
N ALA A 78 -9.41 15.86 4.01
CA ALA A 78 -9.64 16.76 5.14
C ALA A 78 -9.85 18.24 4.77
N TYR A 79 -9.69 18.62 3.51
CA TYR A 79 -9.69 20.01 3.08
C TYR A 79 -10.97 20.79 3.44
N THR A 80 -12.12 20.15 3.31
CA THR A 80 -13.43 20.83 3.50
C THR A 80 -13.92 20.83 4.94
N ASN A 81 -13.23 20.17 5.85
CA ASN A 81 -13.68 19.97 7.23
C ASN A 81 -12.91 20.79 8.26
N GLY A 82 -12.22 21.81 7.83
CA GLY A 82 -11.50 22.68 8.76
C GLY A 82 -12.43 23.45 9.65
N SER A 83 -12.59 23.01 10.88
CA SER A 83 -13.16 23.84 11.95
C SER A 83 -12.21 24.97 12.38
N THR A 84 -10.96 24.94 11.92
CA THR A 84 -9.94 25.96 12.12
C THR A 84 -9.32 26.35 10.79
N LEU A 85 -9.05 27.63 10.61
CA LEU A 85 -8.48 28.20 9.36
C LEU A 85 -7.16 27.52 8.96
N SER A 86 -6.37 27.07 9.91
CA SER A 86 -5.11 26.36 9.67
C SER A 86 -5.30 25.00 9.01
N ASN A 87 -6.37 24.29 9.32
CA ASN A 87 -6.67 23.00 8.70
C ASN A 87 -7.31 23.15 7.31
N ALA A 88 -8.06 24.22 7.09
CA ALA A 88 -8.68 24.50 5.80
C ALA A 88 -7.65 24.87 4.70
N LEU A 89 -6.49 25.40 5.10
CA LEU A 89 -5.44 25.82 4.17
C LEU A 89 -4.40 24.72 3.90
N SER A 90 -4.38 23.63 4.70
CA SER A 90 -3.24 22.73 4.73
C SER A 90 -3.42 21.45 3.93
N ASP A 91 -4.62 21.12 3.43
CA ASP A 91 -4.82 19.72 3.03
C ASP A 91 -5.68 19.50 1.79
N VAL A 92 -5.41 20.23 0.74
CA VAL A 92 -5.87 19.84 -0.59
C VAL A 92 -4.92 18.79 -1.13
N ALA A 93 -5.46 17.68 -1.61
CA ALA A 93 -4.65 16.62 -2.17
C ALA A 93 -4.35 16.86 -3.66
N ALA A 94 -3.32 16.18 -4.16
CA ALA A 94 -3.05 16.07 -5.58
C ALA A 94 -3.02 14.60 -6.00
N MET A 95 -3.51 14.31 -7.19
CA MET A 95 -3.47 12.99 -7.79
C MET A 95 -2.90 13.08 -9.21
N PHE A 96 -1.90 12.27 -9.48
CA PHE A 96 -1.27 12.13 -10.78
C PHE A 96 -1.85 10.91 -11.49
N VAL A 97 -2.68 11.11 -12.52
CA VAL A 97 -3.48 10.06 -13.15
C VAL A 97 -2.98 9.77 -14.55
N PRO A 98 -2.31 8.65 -14.80
CA PRO A 98 -1.96 8.24 -16.15
C PRO A 98 -3.22 8.08 -17.01
N ASN A 99 -3.21 8.61 -18.24
CA ASN A 99 -4.28 8.39 -19.18
C ASN A 99 -4.28 6.94 -19.70
N ASP A 100 -5.33 6.54 -20.42
CA ASP A 100 -5.47 5.16 -20.90
C ASP A 100 -4.36 4.73 -21.86
N GLU A 101 -3.84 5.64 -22.66
CA GLU A 101 -2.74 5.33 -23.58
C GLU A 101 -1.42 5.09 -22.82
N ALA A 102 -1.15 5.89 -21.80
CA ALA A 102 -0.02 5.66 -20.90
C ALA A 102 -0.14 4.30 -20.18
N MET A 103 -1.33 3.98 -19.68
CA MET A 103 -1.58 2.69 -19.01
C MET A 103 -1.44 1.51 -19.95
N LYS A 104 -1.93 1.60 -21.19
CA LYS A 104 -1.72 0.56 -22.21
C LYS A 104 -0.23 0.39 -22.52
N LYS A 105 0.47 1.48 -22.79
CA LYS A 105 1.92 1.46 -23.06
C LYS A 105 2.70 0.82 -21.92
N TYR A 106 2.27 1.04 -20.67
CA TYR A 106 2.93 0.49 -19.49
C TYR A 106 2.65 -1.02 -19.30
N LEU A 107 1.38 -1.44 -19.41
CA LEU A 107 0.93 -2.79 -19.03
C LEU A 107 0.98 -3.83 -20.15
N LEU A 108 0.91 -3.41 -21.42
CA LEU A 108 0.93 -4.34 -22.55
C LEU A 108 2.35 -4.88 -22.82
N PRO A 109 2.49 -5.96 -23.61
CA PRO A 109 3.79 -6.55 -23.93
C PRO A 109 4.79 -5.52 -24.47
N GLY A 110 5.99 -5.52 -23.88
CA GLY A 110 7.04 -4.53 -24.16
C GLY A 110 6.98 -3.28 -23.29
N GLY A 111 5.92 -3.07 -22.51
CA GLY A 111 5.86 -2.03 -21.48
C GLY A 111 6.59 -2.44 -20.20
N SER A 112 7.12 -1.46 -19.47
CA SER A 112 7.89 -1.72 -18.24
C SER A 112 7.08 -2.32 -17.09
N GLY A 113 5.75 -2.26 -17.14
CA GLY A 113 4.83 -2.88 -16.19
C GLY A 113 4.16 -4.17 -16.70
N SER A 114 4.56 -4.68 -17.89
CA SER A 114 3.95 -5.91 -18.48
C SER A 114 4.08 -7.12 -17.56
N PHE A 115 5.15 -7.16 -16.74
CA PHE A 115 5.37 -8.22 -15.75
C PHE A 115 4.23 -8.37 -14.75
N LEU A 116 3.50 -7.31 -14.44
CA LEU A 116 2.32 -7.36 -13.56
C LEU A 116 1.22 -8.23 -14.17
N ILE A 117 1.01 -8.09 -15.48
CA ILE A 117 0.02 -8.90 -16.21
C ILE A 117 0.54 -10.31 -16.45
N GLU A 118 1.83 -10.47 -16.73
CA GLU A 118 2.46 -11.78 -16.91
C GLU A 118 2.38 -12.61 -15.62
N GLN A 119 2.54 -11.99 -14.47
CA GLN A 119 2.54 -12.67 -13.19
C GLN A 119 1.13 -12.93 -12.63
N TYR A 120 0.20 -11.98 -12.78
CA TYR A 120 -1.10 -12.02 -12.13
C TYR A 120 -2.28 -12.13 -13.09
N GLY A 121 -2.09 -11.83 -14.37
CA GLY A 121 -3.15 -11.89 -15.36
C GLY A 121 -3.66 -13.32 -15.56
N LYS A 122 -4.97 -13.41 -15.76
CA LYS A 122 -5.66 -14.69 -16.01
C LYS A 122 -5.96 -14.92 -17.49
N MET A 123 -5.75 -13.90 -18.31
CA MET A 123 -6.05 -13.90 -19.74
C MET A 123 -4.80 -13.46 -20.52
N PRO A 124 -4.69 -13.79 -21.82
CA PRO A 124 -3.63 -13.27 -22.66
C PRO A 124 -3.48 -11.76 -22.54
N ASN A 125 -2.24 -11.27 -22.50
CA ASN A 125 -1.97 -9.84 -22.32
C ASN A 125 -2.23 -9.09 -23.65
N THR A 126 -3.48 -8.69 -23.83
CA THR A 126 -4.00 -7.93 -24.98
C THR A 126 -4.85 -6.76 -24.48
N VAL A 127 -5.09 -5.78 -25.34
CA VAL A 127 -5.95 -4.63 -25.01
C VAL A 127 -7.34 -5.06 -24.56
N ASP A 128 -7.94 -6.05 -25.23
CA ASP A 128 -9.30 -6.51 -24.94
C ASP A 128 -9.42 -7.16 -23.55
N ASN A 129 -8.36 -7.80 -23.10
CA ASN A 129 -8.32 -8.51 -21.82
C ASN A 129 -7.75 -7.64 -20.67
N LEU A 130 -7.25 -6.45 -20.97
CA LEU A 130 -6.50 -5.65 -20.01
C LEU A 130 -7.30 -5.32 -18.74
N ASN A 131 -8.60 -5.04 -18.89
CA ASN A 131 -9.49 -4.81 -17.76
C ASN A 131 -9.57 -6.00 -16.80
N GLN A 132 -9.73 -7.22 -17.34
CA GLN A 132 -9.82 -8.44 -16.54
C GLN A 132 -8.49 -8.77 -15.86
N ASN A 133 -7.39 -8.56 -16.58
CA ASN A 133 -6.05 -8.77 -16.05
C ASN A 133 -5.73 -7.78 -14.93
N ILE A 134 -6.10 -6.51 -15.06
CA ILE A 134 -5.96 -5.50 -14.00
C ILE A 134 -6.70 -5.92 -12.72
N ASP A 135 -7.91 -6.46 -12.84
CA ASP A 135 -8.69 -6.95 -11.71
C ASP A 135 -8.03 -8.14 -10.98
N SER A 136 -7.17 -8.86 -11.69
CA SER A 136 -6.47 -10.02 -11.13
C SER A 136 -5.21 -9.65 -10.35
N ILE A 137 -4.67 -8.44 -10.50
CA ILE A 137 -3.50 -7.98 -9.74
C ILE A 137 -3.87 -7.89 -8.25
N PRO A 138 -3.07 -8.42 -7.31
CA PRO A 138 -3.34 -8.33 -5.88
C PRO A 138 -3.53 -6.89 -5.40
N LEU A 139 -4.43 -6.68 -4.43
CA LEU A 139 -4.82 -5.34 -4.01
C LEU A 139 -3.65 -4.55 -3.39
N ASN A 140 -2.78 -5.21 -2.63
CA ASN A 140 -1.58 -4.58 -2.07
C ASN A 140 -0.59 -4.10 -3.14
N ILE A 141 -0.50 -4.80 -4.27
CA ILE A 141 0.31 -4.37 -5.41
C ILE A 141 -0.32 -3.13 -6.05
N VAL A 142 -1.63 -3.16 -6.33
CA VAL A 142 -2.35 -2.00 -6.85
C VAL A 142 -2.27 -0.81 -5.88
N GLN A 143 -2.34 -1.06 -4.57
CA GLN A 143 -2.19 -0.03 -3.55
C GLN A 143 -0.85 0.69 -3.67
N ALA A 144 0.24 -0.04 -3.83
CA ALA A 144 1.57 0.54 -4.01
C ALA A 144 1.62 1.48 -5.22
N PHE A 145 1.04 1.05 -6.35
CA PHE A 145 0.96 1.85 -7.58
C PHE A 145 0.14 3.13 -7.39
N ILE A 146 -1.07 3.00 -6.87
CA ILE A 146 -1.97 4.14 -6.67
C ILE A 146 -1.39 5.11 -5.65
N SER A 147 -0.86 4.61 -4.52
CA SER A 147 -0.30 5.45 -3.45
C SER A 147 0.89 6.27 -3.90
N ASN A 148 1.72 5.74 -4.80
CA ASN A 148 2.82 6.49 -5.39
C ASN A 148 2.35 7.72 -6.17
N LEU A 149 1.15 7.68 -6.73
CA LEU A 149 0.56 8.75 -7.54
C LEU A 149 -0.39 9.66 -6.75
N MET A 150 -0.61 9.38 -5.46
CA MET A 150 -1.42 10.18 -4.56
C MET A 150 -0.53 11.01 -3.64
N LYS A 151 -0.67 12.34 -3.69
CA LYS A 151 0.09 13.28 -2.85
C LYS A 151 -0.85 14.00 -1.91
N SER A 152 -0.50 14.05 -0.64
CA SER A 152 -1.35 14.62 0.42
C SER A 152 -1.30 16.14 0.50
N SER A 153 -0.49 16.80 -0.32
CA SER A 153 -0.34 18.26 -0.35
C SER A 153 -0.43 18.80 -1.79
N PHE A 154 -1.44 19.57 -2.07
CA PHE A 154 -1.52 20.35 -3.32
C PHE A 154 -0.40 21.38 -3.42
N ILE A 155 -0.15 22.12 -2.34
CA ILE A 155 0.89 23.17 -2.32
C ILE A 155 2.28 22.58 -2.61
N GLY A 156 2.52 21.35 -2.18
CA GLY A 156 3.74 20.59 -2.48
C GLY A 156 3.78 19.96 -3.86
N SER A 157 2.68 20.05 -4.62
CA SER A 157 2.51 19.34 -5.91
C SER A 157 2.09 20.28 -7.04
N VAL A 158 2.27 21.59 -6.87
CA VAL A 158 2.05 22.56 -7.95
C VAL A 158 3.19 22.47 -8.98
N PRO A 159 2.95 22.85 -10.24
CA PRO A 159 3.94 22.68 -11.32
C PRO A 159 5.32 23.27 -11.04
N SER A 160 5.40 24.37 -10.28
CA SER A 160 6.67 24.98 -9.88
C SER A 160 7.47 24.17 -8.84
N LYS A 161 6.88 23.09 -8.32
CA LYS A 161 7.49 22.18 -7.34
C LYS A 161 7.53 20.72 -7.81
N PHE A 162 7.36 20.48 -9.09
CA PHE A 162 7.40 19.11 -9.62
C PHE A 162 8.73 18.42 -9.38
N ASP A 163 9.82 19.17 -9.33
CA ASP A 163 11.15 18.63 -9.00
C ASP A 163 11.24 18.13 -7.54
N ASP A 164 10.38 18.64 -6.66
CA ASP A 164 10.33 18.28 -5.24
C ASP A 164 9.29 17.16 -4.95
N VAL A 165 8.53 16.72 -5.96
CA VAL A 165 7.55 15.63 -5.77
C VAL A 165 8.27 14.31 -5.68
N MET A 166 8.20 13.69 -4.50
CA MET A 166 8.91 12.44 -4.20
C MET A 166 8.07 11.21 -4.56
N ASP A 167 8.76 10.13 -4.93
CA ASP A 167 8.19 8.80 -5.11
C ASP A 167 8.08 8.04 -3.77
N ASP A 168 7.80 6.73 -3.82
CA ASP A 168 7.70 5.86 -2.65
C ASP A 168 9.06 5.53 -1.99
N ALA A 169 10.17 5.84 -2.65
CA ALA A 169 11.53 5.74 -2.12
C ALA A 169 12.01 7.04 -1.47
N SER A 170 11.23 8.12 -1.55
CA SER A 170 11.64 9.48 -1.19
C SER A 170 12.71 10.07 -2.14
N ASP A 171 12.72 9.58 -3.37
CA ASP A 171 13.50 10.17 -4.46
C ASP A 171 12.59 11.05 -5.33
N PRO A 172 13.11 12.10 -6.00
CA PRO A 172 12.34 12.90 -6.93
C PRO A 172 11.72 12.04 -8.04
N MET A 173 10.41 12.18 -8.25
CA MET A 173 9.70 11.43 -9.31
C MET A 173 10.16 11.82 -10.72
N GLY A 174 10.85 12.95 -10.88
CA GLY A 174 11.25 13.47 -12.18
C GLY A 174 10.06 13.98 -13.02
N LEU A 175 9.01 14.45 -12.35
CA LEU A 175 7.85 15.06 -13.02
C LEU A 175 8.21 16.36 -13.72
N SER A 176 7.60 16.60 -14.86
CA SER A 176 7.72 17.84 -15.62
C SER A 176 6.37 18.26 -16.21
N LEU A 177 6.26 19.51 -16.64
CA LEU A 177 5.08 19.96 -17.40
C LEU A 177 4.87 19.14 -18.69
N GLY A 178 5.95 18.61 -19.26
CA GLY A 178 5.89 17.76 -20.44
C GLY A 178 5.17 16.42 -20.21
N ASP A 179 5.04 15.98 -18.96
CA ASP A 179 4.36 14.75 -18.60
C ASP A 179 2.85 14.93 -18.46
N ILE A 180 2.37 16.16 -18.33
CA ILE A 180 0.94 16.43 -18.27
C ILE A 180 0.35 16.28 -19.68
N ASN A 181 -0.75 15.52 -19.75
CA ASN A 181 -1.52 15.39 -20.98
C ASN A 181 -2.05 16.77 -21.44
N THR A 182 -2.23 16.92 -22.74
CA THR A 182 -2.81 18.13 -23.32
C THR A 182 -4.01 17.76 -24.18
N ILE A 183 -5.04 18.59 -24.10
CA ILE A 183 -6.24 18.54 -24.94
C ILE A 183 -6.33 19.93 -25.60
N ASP A 184 -6.35 19.98 -26.92
CA ASP A 184 -6.40 21.24 -27.70
C ASP A 184 -5.36 22.28 -27.22
N SER A 185 -4.11 21.83 -27.01
CA SER A 185 -2.98 22.65 -26.52
C SER A 185 -3.14 23.16 -25.08
N THR A 186 -4.14 22.69 -24.33
CA THR A 186 -4.36 23.05 -22.93
C THR A 186 -3.98 21.86 -22.04
N TYR A 187 -3.31 22.12 -20.92
CA TYR A 187 -2.99 21.08 -19.94
C TYR A 187 -4.26 20.46 -19.36
N ASP A 188 -4.30 19.13 -19.36
CA ASP A 188 -5.42 18.36 -18.81
C ASP A 188 -5.30 18.27 -17.28
N VAL A 189 -5.72 19.36 -16.62
CA VAL A 189 -5.72 19.51 -15.17
C VAL A 189 -7.15 19.73 -14.71
N LYS A 190 -7.58 18.95 -13.73
CA LYS A 190 -8.93 19.05 -13.15
C LYS A 190 -8.80 19.53 -11.69
N ILE A 191 -9.39 20.69 -11.43
CA ILE A 191 -9.46 21.26 -10.08
C ILE A 191 -10.80 20.88 -9.47
N ALA A 192 -10.77 20.29 -8.27
CA ALA A 192 -11.93 19.98 -7.47
C ALA A 192 -11.91 20.81 -6.17
N ASN A 193 -13.00 20.75 -5.41
CA ASN A 193 -13.08 21.43 -4.11
C ASN A 193 -12.14 20.85 -3.04
N ASN A 194 -11.63 19.64 -3.26
CA ASN A 194 -10.79 18.89 -2.32
C ASN A 194 -9.41 18.52 -2.91
N GLY A 195 -9.04 19.04 -4.05
CA GLY A 195 -7.75 18.74 -4.65
C GLY A 195 -7.61 19.05 -6.13
N VAL A 196 -6.50 18.61 -6.68
CA VAL A 196 -6.18 18.73 -8.10
C VAL A 196 -5.87 17.33 -8.66
N MET A 197 -6.28 17.09 -9.89
CA MET A 197 -5.90 15.93 -10.66
C MET A 197 -5.12 16.36 -11.91
N TYR A 198 -3.90 15.88 -12.02
CA TYR A 198 -3.06 16.03 -13.21
C TYR A 198 -3.19 14.76 -14.05
N VAL A 199 -3.68 14.87 -15.28
CA VAL A 199 -3.72 13.74 -16.20
C VAL A 199 -2.37 13.62 -16.90
N LEU A 200 -1.74 12.45 -16.78
CA LEU A 200 -0.39 12.21 -17.29
C LEU A 200 -0.40 11.39 -18.58
N ARG A 201 0.57 11.68 -19.45
CA ARG A 201 0.85 10.87 -20.65
C ARG A 201 1.86 9.75 -20.45
N ASN A 202 2.47 9.70 -19.25
CA ASN A 202 3.42 8.68 -18.83
C ASN A 202 2.97 8.04 -17.50
N VAL A 203 3.47 6.85 -17.22
CA VAL A 203 3.29 6.17 -15.93
C VAL A 203 4.54 6.36 -15.08
N PHE A 204 4.37 6.83 -13.85
CA PHE A 204 5.40 6.88 -12.82
C PHE A 204 5.15 5.72 -11.84
N ALA A 205 5.78 4.59 -12.14
CA ALA A 205 5.65 3.40 -11.29
C ALA A 205 6.41 3.58 -9.98
N PRO A 206 5.97 2.94 -8.88
CA PRO A 206 6.70 3.00 -7.62
C PRO A 206 8.07 2.31 -7.74
N THR A 207 9.09 2.90 -7.12
CA THR A 207 10.46 2.37 -7.13
C THR A 207 10.54 0.98 -6.51
N LYS A 208 9.67 0.66 -5.56
CA LYS A 208 9.57 -0.71 -4.98
C LYS A 208 9.27 -1.82 -5.99
N TYR A 209 8.80 -1.49 -7.19
CA TYR A 209 8.56 -2.49 -8.24
C TYR A 209 9.84 -2.95 -8.93
N VAL A 210 10.90 -2.18 -8.88
CA VAL A 210 12.18 -2.44 -9.52
C VAL A 210 13.35 -2.55 -8.54
N ALA A 211 13.09 -2.30 -7.26
CA ALA A 211 14.08 -2.42 -6.20
C ALA A 211 14.52 -3.88 -5.98
N VAL A 212 15.66 -4.07 -5.34
CA VAL A 212 16.19 -5.40 -5.00
C VAL A 212 15.23 -6.21 -4.10
N SER A 213 14.34 -5.54 -3.37
CA SER A 213 13.30 -6.15 -2.54
C SER A 213 12.01 -6.53 -3.31
N ALA A 214 11.90 -6.17 -4.59
CA ALA A 214 10.71 -6.42 -5.40
C ALA A 214 10.28 -7.91 -5.44
N PRO A 215 11.19 -8.91 -5.50
CA PRO A 215 10.81 -10.31 -5.44
C PRO A 215 10.01 -10.68 -4.18
N ALA A 216 10.34 -10.10 -3.02
CA ALA A 216 9.59 -10.34 -1.80
C ALA A 216 8.18 -9.72 -1.87
N LEU A 217 8.05 -8.53 -2.45
CA LEU A 217 6.76 -7.86 -2.64
C LEU A 217 5.82 -8.66 -3.55
N PHE A 218 6.34 -9.21 -4.65
CA PHE A 218 5.52 -9.88 -5.66
C PHE A 218 5.24 -11.36 -5.34
N SER A 219 6.02 -11.98 -4.46
CA SER A 219 5.90 -13.41 -4.16
C SER A 219 4.90 -13.71 -3.06
N ASN A 220 4.01 -14.66 -3.31
CA ASN A 220 3.15 -15.24 -2.27
C ASN A 220 3.90 -16.22 -1.33
N GLN A 221 5.17 -16.49 -1.59
CA GLN A 221 6.01 -17.41 -0.84
C GLN A 221 7.08 -16.70 0.01
N MET A 222 7.12 -15.36 -0.01
CA MET A 222 8.10 -14.54 0.70
C MET A 222 7.41 -13.49 1.60
N ARG A 223 6.23 -13.84 2.14
CA ARG A 223 5.39 -12.90 2.91
C ARG A 223 6.02 -12.47 4.22
N ILE A 224 6.77 -13.38 4.86
CA ILE A 224 7.47 -13.09 6.12
C ILE A 224 8.57 -12.05 5.87
N MET A 225 9.39 -12.26 4.85
CA MET A 225 10.44 -11.31 4.48
C MET A 225 9.87 -9.99 3.96
N ASN A 226 8.83 -10.03 3.14
CA ASN A 226 8.16 -8.82 2.69
C ASN A 226 7.60 -7.99 3.87
N TRP A 227 7.00 -8.65 4.85
CA TRP A 227 6.55 -7.98 6.07
C TRP A 227 7.72 -7.35 6.84
N ALA A 228 8.80 -8.09 7.04
CA ALA A 228 9.99 -7.60 7.75
C ALA A 228 10.63 -6.38 7.07
N ILE A 229 10.73 -6.40 5.73
CA ILE A 229 11.26 -5.29 4.94
C ILE A 229 10.41 -4.03 5.12
N GLN A 230 9.08 -4.19 5.22
CA GLN A 230 8.14 -3.07 5.31
C GLN A 230 7.84 -2.61 6.73
N ASP A 231 8.29 -3.35 7.77
CA ASP A 231 8.01 -3.01 9.16
C ASP A 231 8.76 -1.74 9.57
N LYS A 232 8.02 -0.69 9.82
CA LYS A 232 8.52 0.62 10.25
C LYS A 232 8.57 0.77 11.78
N SER A 233 8.10 -0.25 12.54
CA SER A 233 7.69 -0.04 13.93
C SER A 233 8.83 -0.13 14.95
N THR A 234 9.94 -0.81 14.64
CA THR A 234 10.79 -1.30 15.73
C THR A 234 12.13 -0.61 15.91
N LEU A 235 12.75 -0.03 14.90
CA LEU A 235 14.14 0.39 15.02
C LEU A 235 14.45 1.82 14.58
N GLY A 236 13.49 2.62 14.16
CA GLY A 236 13.77 3.94 13.59
C GLY A 236 14.72 3.87 12.36
N LEU A 237 15.16 2.68 12.01
CA LEU A 237 15.93 2.39 10.82
C LEU A 237 14.95 2.11 9.70
N ASN A 238 14.94 2.99 8.73
CA ASN A 238 14.16 2.82 7.53
C ASN A 238 14.89 1.80 6.62
N PHE A 239 14.92 0.52 7.05
CA PHE A 239 15.58 -0.56 6.31
C PHE A 239 14.98 -0.68 4.91
N TYR A 240 13.67 -0.44 4.82
CA TYR A 240 12.94 -0.40 3.57
C TYR A 240 13.45 0.71 2.62
N ALA A 241 13.64 1.94 3.13
CA ALA A 241 14.22 3.02 2.31
C ALA A 241 15.65 2.69 1.85
N TYR A 242 16.39 1.96 2.67
CA TYR A 242 17.74 1.52 2.32
C TYR A 242 17.72 0.58 1.11
N LEU A 243 16.81 -0.39 1.08
CA LEU A 243 16.66 -1.33 -0.03
C LEU A 243 16.05 -0.70 -1.28
N LEU A 244 15.41 0.45 -1.15
CA LEU A 244 14.90 1.24 -2.28
C LEU A 244 15.94 2.20 -2.86
N ALA A 245 17.04 2.48 -2.15
CA ALA A 245 18.06 3.41 -2.60
C ALA A 245 18.69 2.93 -3.90
N MET A 246 18.37 3.58 -5.00
CA MET A 246 18.86 3.25 -6.34
C MET A 246 20.37 3.61 -6.53
N SER A 247 20.93 4.39 -5.62
CA SER A 247 22.33 4.82 -5.66
C SER A 247 23.30 3.79 -5.09
N ALA A 248 22.82 2.72 -4.47
CA ALA A 248 23.65 1.68 -3.86
C ALA A 248 23.42 0.32 -4.52
N ASN A 249 24.48 -0.48 -4.58
CA ASN A 249 24.42 -1.85 -5.10
C ASN A 249 24.26 -2.81 -3.94
N TYR A 250 23.10 -3.46 -3.85
CA TYR A 250 22.84 -4.47 -2.84
C TYR A 250 22.60 -5.84 -3.49
N ALA A 251 22.98 -6.90 -2.78
CA ALA A 251 22.50 -8.24 -3.03
C ALA A 251 21.65 -8.68 -1.82
N LEU A 252 20.41 -9.06 -2.06
CA LEU A 252 19.50 -9.52 -1.02
C LEU A 252 19.17 -11.00 -1.24
N PHE A 253 19.53 -11.84 -0.26
CA PHE A 253 19.16 -13.25 -0.24
C PHE A 253 17.86 -13.40 0.53
N ILE A 254 16.76 -13.77 -0.15
CA ILE A 254 15.44 -13.78 0.45
C ILE A 254 15.03 -15.22 0.75
N PRO A 255 15.00 -15.65 2.04
CA PRO A 255 14.38 -16.92 2.42
C PRO A 255 12.88 -16.91 2.11
N ASP A 256 12.35 -18.01 1.63
CA ASP A 256 10.92 -18.20 1.45
C ASP A 256 10.22 -18.51 2.78
N ASP A 257 8.87 -18.47 2.79
CA ASP A 257 8.06 -18.79 3.97
C ASP A 257 8.26 -20.23 4.43
N ALA A 258 8.66 -21.16 3.54
CA ALA A 258 8.94 -22.55 3.87
C ALA A 258 10.24 -22.69 4.68
N ALA A 259 11.25 -21.86 4.41
CA ALA A 259 12.44 -21.80 5.24
C ALA A 259 12.11 -21.34 6.67
N PHE A 260 11.23 -20.37 6.82
CA PHE A 260 10.75 -19.89 8.13
C PHE A 260 9.81 -20.88 8.87
N SER A 261 9.27 -21.85 8.16
CA SER A 261 8.48 -22.93 8.78
C SER A 261 9.36 -23.93 9.54
N LYS A 262 10.66 -23.89 9.32
CA LYS A 262 11.66 -24.63 10.10
C LYS A 262 12.04 -23.84 11.36
N TYR A 263 12.71 -24.49 12.29
CA TYR A 263 13.23 -23.82 13.47
C TYR A 263 14.47 -23.00 13.13
N TYR A 264 14.47 -21.76 13.53
CA TYR A 264 15.61 -20.86 13.50
C TYR A 264 16.23 -20.79 14.88
N VAL A 265 17.47 -21.21 15.03
CA VAL A 265 18.20 -21.09 16.29
C VAL A 265 18.51 -19.63 16.56
N ASP A 266 18.05 -19.12 17.70
CA ASP A 266 18.27 -17.73 18.08
C ASP A 266 19.73 -17.53 18.55
N PRO A 267 20.59 -16.88 17.75
CA PRO A 267 21.98 -16.74 18.10
C PRO A 267 22.20 -15.85 19.32
N THR A 268 21.28 -14.95 19.61
CA THR A 268 21.35 -14.05 20.77
C THR A 268 21.16 -14.78 22.11
N TYR A 269 20.64 -16.01 22.08
CA TYR A 269 20.39 -16.83 23.26
C TYR A 269 21.33 -18.03 23.39
N LEU A 270 22.28 -18.22 22.51
CA LEU A 270 23.19 -19.39 22.56
C LEU A 270 24.11 -19.41 23.79
N GLY A 271 24.38 -18.31 24.43
CA GLY A 271 25.17 -18.24 25.65
C GLY A 271 24.35 -18.11 26.94
N HIS A 272 23.03 -18.17 26.86
CA HIS A 272 22.13 -18.06 28.00
C HIS A 272 21.77 -19.43 28.57
N ASP A 273 21.29 -19.46 29.83
CA ASP A 273 20.88 -20.68 30.53
C ASP A 273 19.78 -21.48 29.83
N GLN A 274 19.02 -20.82 28.96
CA GLN A 274 17.97 -21.43 28.15
C GLN A 274 18.08 -21.02 26.69
N PRO A 275 18.97 -21.66 25.91
CA PRO A 275 19.00 -21.48 24.47
C PRO A 275 17.64 -21.78 23.84
N ARG A 276 17.30 -21.08 22.78
CA ARG A 276 16.00 -21.19 22.16
C ARG A 276 16.04 -21.27 20.65
N ALA A 277 15.02 -21.88 20.07
CA ALA A 277 14.72 -21.84 18.64
C ALA A 277 13.40 -21.10 18.40
N LEU A 278 13.31 -20.45 17.26
CA LEU A 278 12.19 -19.63 16.83
C LEU A 278 11.51 -20.27 15.63
N LYS A 279 10.20 -20.09 15.53
CA LYS A 279 9.44 -20.48 14.35
C LYS A 279 8.44 -19.39 14.01
N PHE A 280 8.56 -18.83 12.78
CA PHE A 280 7.76 -17.71 12.34
C PHE A 280 6.55 -18.15 11.55
N TYR A 281 5.45 -17.41 11.69
CA TYR A 281 4.18 -17.67 11.02
C TYR A 281 3.60 -16.36 10.49
N TYR A 282 3.12 -16.39 9.25
CA TYR A 282 2.40 -15.30 8.65
C TYR A 282 0.88 -15.55 8.70
N ASN A 283 0.14 -14.58 9.23
CA ASN A 283 -1.32 -14.60 9.22
C ASN A 283 -1.82 -13.77 8.01
N ALA A 284 -2.32 -14.45 6.99
CA ALA A 284 -2.80 -13.81 5.77
C ALA A 284 -4.07 -12.96 5.96
N LYS A 285 -4.85 -13.18 7.04
CA LYS A 285 -6.07 -12.38 7.30
C LYS A 285 -5.75 -11.02 7.90
N THR A 286 -4.75 -10.95 8.74
CA THR A 286 -4.36 -9.73 9.46
C THR A 286 -3.08 -9.11 8.91
N SER A 287 -2.38 -9.79 7.99
CA SER A 287 -1.06 -9.41 7.46
C SER A 287 -0.04 -9.17 8.59
N THR A 288 -0.08 -10.02 9.62
CA THR A 288 0.82 -9.93 10.77
C THR A 288 1.68 -11.16 10.89
N ILE A 289 2.84 -11.00 11.55
CA ILE A 289 3.74 -12.10 11.88
C ILE A 289 3.58 -12.45 13.35
N SER A 290 3.63 -13.75 13.64
CA SER A 290 3.82 -14.29 14.98
C SER A 290 5.03 -15.20 15.02
N CYS A 291 5.62 -15.36 16.21
CA CYS A 291 6.78 -16.20 16.41
C CYS A 291 6.56 -17.07 17.65
N SER A 292 6.66 -18.37 17.51
CA SER A 292 6.71 -19.30 18.65
C SER A 292 8.15 -19.57 19.06
N THR A 293 8.39 -19.68 20.36
CA THR A 293 9.69 -19.91 20.99
C THR A 293 9.74 -21.32 21.55
N TRP A 294 10.85 -22.01 21.34
CA TRP A 294 11.06 -23.40 21.69
C TRP A 294 12.39 -23.57 22.42
N LYS A 295 12.47 -24.51 23.32
CA LYS A 295 13.75 -24.90 23.94
C LYS A 295 14.68 -25.46 22.87
N TYR A 296 15.96 -25.15 22.98
CA TYR A 296 16.98 -25.66 22.07
C TYR A 296 18.18 -26.17 22.87
N ASP A 297 18.64 -27.37 22.56
CA ASP A 297 19.88 -27.91 23.10
C ASP A 297 21.01 -27.74 22.08
N PRO A 298 21.98 -26.83 22.31
CA PRO A 298 23.07 -26.59 21.39
C PRO A 298 24.06 -27.74 21.29
N THR A 299 24.06 -28.65 22.28
CA THR A 299 24.97 -29.81 22.30
C THR A 299 24.46 -30.92 21.37
N THR A 300 23.18 -31.17 21.40
CA THR A 300 22.56 -32.23 20.60
C THR A 300 21.90 -31.72 19.31
N GLY A 301 21.71 -30.41 19.19
CA GLY A 301 20.97 -29.78 18.08
C GLY A 301 19.45 -30.03 18.10
N ILE A 302 18.91 -30.51 19.22
CA ILE A 302 17.51 -30.91 19.33
C ILE A 302 16.65 -29.73 19.80
N VAL A 303 15.53 -29.53 19.12
CA VAL A 303 14.45 -28.64 19.55
C VAL A 303 13.50 -29.41 20.47
N GLY A 304 13.30 -28.89 21.68
CA GLY A 304 12.44 -29.50 22.71
C GLY A 304 11.04 -28.88 22.75
N ASP A 305 10.51 -28.69 23.95
CA ASP A 305 9.15 -28.20 24.20
C ASP A 305 8.99 -26.72 23.84
N SER A 306 7.74 -26.34 23.50
CA SER A 306 7.38 -24.95 23.31
C SER A 306 7.48 -24.15 24.61
N ILE A 307 8.13 -22.99 24.57
CA ILE A 307 8.22 -22.07 25.70
C ILE A 307 7.05 -21.07 25.68
N GLY A 308 6.59 -20.69 24.49
CA GLY A 308 5.51 -19.72 24.33
C GLY A 308 5.54 -18.97 22.97
N VAL A 309 4.83 -17.87 22.94
CA VAL A 309 4.77 -16.98 21.80
C VAL A 309 5.53 -15.68 22.12
N THR A 310 6.37 -15.25 21.20
CA THR A 310 7.15 -14.01 21.34
C THR A 310 6.27 -12.78 21.07
N THR A 311 6.55 -11.69 21.76
CA THR A 311 5.88 -10.39 21.53
C THR A 311 6.20 -9.81 20.16
N ALA A 312 5.30 -8.96 19.62
CA ALA A 312 5.46 -8.36 18.30
C ALA A 312 6.78 -7.56 18.17
N SER A 313 7.18 -6.83 19.20
CA SER A 313 8.45 -6.07 19.20
C SER A 313 9.68 -6.98 19.06
N ASN A 314 9.68 -8.11 19.75
CA ASN A 314 10.77 -9.08 19.64
C ASN A 314 10.77 -9.79 18.27
N VAL A 315 9.59 -10.02 17.67
CA VAL A 315 9.49 -10.58 16.32
C VAL A 315 10.16 -9.66 15.31
N SER A 316 9.87 -8.37 15.37
CA SER A 316 10.48 -7.38 14.47
C SER A 316 12.00 -7.32 14.63
N SER A 317 12.50 -7.29 15.87
CA SER A 317 13.94 -7.28 16.15
C SER A 317 14.64 -8.50 15.56
N GLN A 318 14.10 -9.70 15.78
CA GLN A 318 14.65 -10.95 15.26
C GLN A 318 14.66 -10.99 13.73
N LEU A 319 13.58 -10.52 13.09
CA LEU A 319 13.52 -10.46 11.63
C LEU A 319 14.46 -9.42 11.05
N THR A 320 14.71 -8.31 11.76
CA THR A 320 15.71 -7.32 11.35
C THR A 320 17.11 -7.91 11.38
N ASP A 321 17.46 -8.69 12.39
CA ASP A 321 18.75 -9.37 12.45
C ASP A 321 18.92 -10.35 11.27
N ILE A 322 17.85 -11.10 10.95
CA ILE A 322 17.84 -11.98 9.77
C ILE A 322 18.04 -11.17 8.49
N LEU A 323 17.33 -10.05 8.31
CA LEU A 323 17.51 -9.16 7.16
C LEU A 323 18.92 -8.65 7.00
N ASN A 324 19.55 -8.21 8.11
CA ASN A 324 20.94 -7.75 8.11
C ASN A 324 21.89 -8.83 7.63
N TYR A 325 21.71 -10.08 8.07
CA TYR A 325 22.51 -11.21 7.61
C TYR A 325 22.30 -11.56 6.13
N HIS A 326 21.14 -11.24 5.57
CA HIS A 326 20.78 -11.59 4.20
C HIS A 326 21.00 -10.45 3.21
N THR A 327 21.46 -9.29 3.68
CA THR A 327 21.76 -8.12 2.85
C THR A 327 23.26 -7.95 2.73
N VAL A 328 23.78 -7.97 1.50
CA VAL A 328 25.19 -7.74 1.18
C VAL A 328 25.31 -6.40 0.45
N VAL A 329 26.17 -5.53 0.95
CA VAL A 329 26.46 -4.18 0.43
C VAL A 329 27.74 -4.20 -0.39
#